data_bc642550a8969be7c9af275c82b3176b
#
_entry.id   bc642550a8969be7c9af275c82b3176b
#
_cell.length_a   1.000
_cell.length_b   1.000
_cell.length_c   1.000
_cell.angle_alpha   90.00
_cell.angle_beta   90.00
_cell.angle_gamma   90.00
#
_symmetry.space_group_name_H-M   'P 1'
#
loop_
_entity.id
_entity.type
_entity.pdbx_description
1 polymer ?
#
loop_
_entity_poly.entity_id
_entity_poly.type
_entity_poly.pdbx_seq_one_letter_code
_entity_poly.pdbx_strand_id
1 'polypeptide(L)'
;MKVTVGGSLKLAFRPWVEGLEHIPADGPAILASNHLSFSDSFFLPAVLDRKVTFIAKAEYFNTPGVKGRLTAAFFKGVGQLPVDRSGVRGAGEAAIRSGIEVLERGELFGIYPEGTRSPDGRLYRGKPGGLARVALATGAPVIPVAMIDTEKIQPPGQVMPKLMRPGIRIGRPLDFTRYQGMEHDRFVLRAVTDEVMYEIMKLSGQEYVDVYATAMKRQLADAAKAEKEAGKAAKAALAQSEKAEKAEKAEKAEKAEKAEKTDRADEPEKAQRGPTGS
;
A
#
# COMPACT_ATOMS: atom_id res chain seq x y z
N MET A 1 25.47 -15.13 0.84
CA MET A 1 24.75 -13.87 0.52
C MET A 1 23.69 -13.47 1.55
N LYS A 2 23.03 -14.41 2.24
CA LYS A 2 22.08 -14.10 3.35
C LYS A 2 22.73 -13.35 4.52
N VAL A 3 23.96 -13.69 4.87
CA VAL A 3 24.68 -13.10 6.01
C VAL A 3 24.97 -11.61 5.80
N THR A 4 25.16 -11.16 4.56
CA THR A 4 25.54 -9.77 4.27
C THR A 4 24.34 -8.82 4.23
N VAL A 5 23.25 -9.15 3.55
CA VAL A 5 22.07 -8.25 3.45
C VAL A 5 21.29 -8.21 4.76
N GLY A 6 21.03 -9.35 5.39
CA GLY A 6 20.37 -9.43 6.70
C GLY A 6 21.19 -8.75 7.80
N GLY A 7 22.51 -8.94 7.80
CA GLY A 7 23.41 -8.28 8.74
C GLY A 7 23.44 -6.76 8.59
N SER A 8 23.48 -6.26 7.37
CA SER A 8 23.41 -4.82 7.10
C SER A 8 22.09 -4.20 7.52
N LEU A 9 20.97 -4.88 7.27
CA LEU A 9 19.65 -4.43 7.73
C LEU A 9 19.53 -4.41 9.26
N LYS A 10 20.00 -5.48 9.93
CA LYS A 10 20.05 -5.52 11.41
C LYS A 10 20.88 -4.37 11.98
N LEU A 11 22.02 -4.07 11.39
CA LEU A 11 22.91 -3.01 11.86
C LEU A 11 22.31 -1.62 11.64
N ALA A 12 21.74 -1.37 10.47
CA ALA A 12 21.20 -0.06 10.09
C ALA A 12 19.90 0.27 10.83
N PHE A 13 18.96 -0.67 10.89
CA PHE A 13 17.61 -0.44 11.43
C PHE A 13 17.43 -0.92 12.87
N ARG A 14 18.30 -1.81 13.35
CA ARG A 14 18.27 -2.38 14.71
C ARG A 14 16.86 -2.84 15.13
N PRO A 15 16.19 -3.72 14.35
CA PRO A 15 14.85 -4.17 14.68
C PRO A 15 14.82 -4.78 16.08
N TRP A 16 13.74 -4.52 16.82
CA TRP A 16 13.48 -5.25 18.05
C TRP A 16 12.54 -6.42 17.74
N VAL A 17 12.75 -7.53 18.44
CA VAL A 17 12.00 -8.77 18.23
C VAL A 17 11.57 -9.34 19.57
N GLU A 18 10.29 -9.72 19.66
CA GLU A 18 9.70 -10.45 20.78
C GLU A 18 9.17 -11.79 20.28
N GLY A 19 9.34 -12.87 21.05
CA GLY A 19 8.79 -14.19 20.75
C GLY A 19 9.61 -14.99 19.72
N LEU A 20 10.91 -14.69 19.54
CA LEU A 20 11.76 -15.40 18.59
C LEU A 20 11.83 -16.92 18.88
N GLU A 21 11.68 -17.30 20.14
CA GLU A 21 11.61 -18.68 20.63
C GLU A 21 10.42 -19.48 20.10
N HIS A 22 9.40 -18.82 19.57
CA HIS A 22 8.25 -19.47 18.93
C HIS A 22 8.53 -20.00 17.52
N ILE A 23 9.66 -19.59 16.92
CA ILE A 23 10.08 -20.12 15.62
C ILE A 23 10.75 -21.48 15.84
N PRO A 24 10.23 -22.57 15.25
CA PRO A 24 10.82 -23.88 15.43
C PRO A 24 12.24 -23.90 14.86
N ALA A 25 13.16 -24.58 15.58
CA ALA A 25 14.54 -24.75 15.11
C ALA A 25 14.60 -25.53 13.79
N ASP A 26 13.73 -26.54 13.66
CA ASP A 26 13.62 -27.44 12.50
C ASP A 26 12.17 -27.65 12.11
N GLY A 27 11.95 -28.27 10.96
CA GLY A 27 10.62 -28.58 10.43
C GLY A 27 9.89 -27.40 9.80
N PRO A 28 8.75 -27.65 9.16
CA PRO A 28 7.97 -26.62 8.47
C PRO A 28 7.18 -25.75 9.43
N ALA A 29 7.01 -24.47 9.09
CA ALA A 29 6.02 -23.60 9.73
C ALA A 29 5.58 -22.49 8.78
N ILE A 30 4.36 -21.99 8.97
CA ILE A 30 3.79 -20.87 8.23
C ILE A 30 3.91 -19.61 9.10
N LEU A 31 4.59 -18.59 8.61
CA LEU A 31 4.64 -17.27 9.25
C LEU A 31 3.55 -16.38 8.65
N ALA A 32 2.46 -16.20 9.37
CA ALA A 32 1.33 -15.36 8.93
C ALA A 32 1.46 -13.96 9.53
N SER A 33 1.67 -12.95 8.68
CA SER A 33 1.95 -11.58 9.14
C SER A 33 0.95 -10.56 8.59
N ASN A 34 0.67 -9.49 9.34
CA ASN A 34 0.11 -8.26 8.78
C ASN A 34 1.06 -7.69 7.73
N HIS A 35 0.55 -6.84 6.84
CA HIS A 35 1.35 -6.28 5.75
C HIS A 35 1.20 -4.77 5.67
N LEU A 36 2.14 -4.04 6.26
CA LEU A 36 2.16 -2.59 6.36
C LEU A 36 3.03 -1.94 5.28
N SER A 37 4.18 -2.55 4.99
CA SER A 37 5.19 -1.98 4.12
C SER A 37 5.77 -3.01 3.15
N PHE A 38 6.37 -2.52 2.08
CA PHE A 38 7.20 -3.35 1.19
C PHE A 38 8.38 -3.98 1.94
N SER A 39 8.92 -3.28 2.93
CA SER A 39 10.07 -3.72 3.70
C SER A 39 9.78 -4.85 4.70
N ASP A 40 8.51 -5.18 4.98
CA ASP A 40 8.14 -6.31 5.85
C ASP A 40 8.79 -7.62 5.39
N SER A 41 8.76 -7.86 4.07
CA SER A 41 9.33 -9.06 3.45
C SER A 41 10.86 -9.14 3.52
N PHE A 42 11.53 -8.10 4.05
CA PHE A 42 12.97 -8.06 4.28
C PHE A 42 13.31 -8.07 5.75
N PHE A 43 12.58 -7.34 6.59
CA PHE A 43 12.84 -7.27 8.02
C PHE A 43 12.60 -8.60 8.72
N LEU A 44 11.48 -9.28 8.42
CA LEU A 44 11.19 -10.57 9.04
C LEU A 44 12.24 -11.64 8.70
N PRO A 45 12.61 -11.90 7.43
CA PRO A 45 13.70 -12.82 7.13
C PRO A 45 15.07 -12.39 7.67
N ALA A 46 15.31 -11.09 7.81
CA ALA A 46 16.59 -10.59 8.31
C ALA A 46 16.84 -10.98 9.77
N VAL A 47 15.80 -11.03 10.60
CA VAL A 47 15.94 -11.35 12.04
C VAL A 47 15.99 -12.83 12.34
N LEU A 48 15.60 -13.69 11.39
CA LEU A 48 15.55 -15.14 11.55
C LEU A 48 16.83 -15.82 11.03
N ASP A 49 17.29 -16.83 11.74
CA ASP A 49 18.43 -17.65 11.29
C ASP A 49 18.04 -18.63 10.18
N ARG A 50 16.76 -19.03 10.15
CA ARG A 50 16.20 -19.92 9.14
C ARG A 50 15.73 -19.13 7.90
N LYS A 51 15.75 -19.80 6.75
CA LYS A 51 15.24 -19.25 5.51
C LYS A 51 13.71 -19.17 5.55
N VAL A 52 13.18 -17.98 5.32
CA VAL A 52 11.75 -17.77 5.08
C VAL A 52 11.53 -17.51 3.59
N THR A 53 10.62 -18.27 3.01
CA THR A 53 10.23 -18.10 1.62
C THR A 53 8.88 -17.40 1.53
N PHE A 54 8.87 -16.20 0.93
CA PHE A 54 7.64 -15.45 0.60
C PHE A 54 7.31 -15.57 -0.88
N ILE A 55 6.03 -15.38 -1.20
CA ILE A 55 5.58 -15.29 -2.59
C ILE A 55 5.51 -13.82 -3.01
N ALA A 56 6.25 -13.47 -4.04
CA ALA A 56 6.25 -12.14 -4.63
C ALA A 56 5.67 -12.14 -6.04
N LYS A 57 5.27 -10.97 -6.53
CA LYS A 57 4.75 -10.81 -7.89
C LYS A 57 5.81 -11.14 -8.93
N ALA A 58 5.44 -11.91 -9.96
CA ALA A 58 6.34 -12.30 -11.05
C ALA A 58 6.97 -11.11 -11.78
N GLU A 59 6.29 -9.95 -11.82
CA GLU A 59 6.79 -8.74 -12.45
C GLU A 59 8.15 -8.28 -11.88
N TYR A 60 8.40 -8.52 -10.58
CA TYR A 60 9.70 -8.18 -9.97
C TYR A 60 10.86 -9.04 -10.48
N PHE A 61 10.56 -10.19 -11.11
CA PHE A 61 11.55 -11.11 -11.63
C PHE A 61 11.71 -11.02 -13.16
N ASN A 62 10.69 -10.51 -13.84
CA ASN A 62 10.59 -10.51 -15.31
C ASN A 62 10.81 -9.11 -15.92
N THR A 63 11.15 -8.10 -15.13
CA THR A 63 11.44 -6.75 -15.65
C THR A 63 12.69 -6.79 -16.53
N PRO A 64 12.63 -6.31 -17.78
CA PRO A 64 13.78 -6.33 -18.69
C PRO A 64 14.87 -5.35 -18.26
N GLY A 65 16.10 -5.60 -18.75
CA GLY A 65 17.25 -4.74 -18.54
C GLY A 65 18.07 -5.04 -17.27
N VAL A 66 19.18 -4.33 -17.10
CA VAL A 66 20.13 -4.55 -15.99
C VAL A 66 19.49 -4.32 -14.63
N LYS A 67 18.67 -3.27 -14.49
CA LYS A 67 17.93 -2.99 -13.25
C LYS A 67 16.98 -4.14 -12.89
N GLY A 68 16.25 -4.69 -13.86
CA GLY A 68 15.36 -5.83 -13.65
C GLY A 68 16.12 -7.09 -13.22
N ARG A 69 17.27 -7.38 -13.83
CA ARG A 69 18.13 -8.52 -13.44
C ARG A 69 18.67 -8.37 -12.02
N LEU A 70 19.10 -7.17 -11.62
CA LEU A 70 19.55 -6.89 -10.24
C LEU A 70 18.39 -7.04 -9.25
N THR A 71 17.22 -6.52 -9.59
CA THR A 71 16.00 -6.68 -8.78
C THR A 71 15.64 -8.15 -8.61
N ALA A 72 15.60 -8.92 -9.69
CA ALA A 72 15.31 -10.36 -9.64
C ALA A 72 16.35 -11.14 -8.80
N ALA A 73 17.64 -10.83 -8.97
CA ALA A 73 18.70 -11.43 -8.16
C ALA A 73 18.56 -11.11 -6.67
N PHE A 74 18.21 -9.87 -6.35
CA PHE A 74 17.95 -9.43 -4.99
C PHE A 74 16.75 -10.19 -4.39
N PHE A 75 15.59 -10.23 -5.07
CA PHE A 75 14.40 -10.94 -4.59
C PHE A 75 14.67 -12.45 -4.39
N LYS A 76 15.36 -13.10 -5.32
CA LYS A 76 15.80 -14.49 -5.18
C LYS A 76 16.74 -14.65 -3.97
N GLY A 77 17.66 -13.73 -3.78
CA GLY A 77 18.63 -13.74 -2.67
C GLY A 77 17.98 -13.63 -1.29
N VAL A 78 16.87 -12.91 -1.17
CA VAL A 78 16.12 -12.78 0.08
C VAL A 78 15.02 -13.83 0.26
N GLY A 79 14.96 -14.85 -0.63
CA GLY A 79 14.05 -15.98 -0.48
C GLY A 79 12.65 -15.75 -1.05
N GLN A 80 12.47 -14.80 -1.97
CA GLN A 80 11.19 -14.57 -2.63
C GLN A 80 11.01 -15.52 -3.82
N LEU A 81 9.83 -16.14 -3.94
CA LEU A 81 9.44 -16.95 -5.10
C LEU A 81 8.50 -16.16 -6.02
N PRO A 82 8.75 -16.16 -7.34
CA PRO A 82 7.84 -15.51 -8.29
C PRO A 82 6.53 -16.29 -8.40
N VAL A 83 5.39 -15.61 -8.28
CA VAL A 83 4.09 -16.13 -8.67
C VAL A 83 3.40 -15.12 -9.56
N ASP A 84 2.95 -15.59 -10.72
CA ASP A 84 2.14 -14.80 -11.63
C ASP A 84 0.75 -14.58 -11.01
N ARG A 85 0.42 -13.30 -10.77
CA ARG A 85 -0.87 -12.85 -10.22
C ARG A 85 -1.68 -12.04 -11.25
N SER A 86 -1.29 -12.10 -12.53
CA SER A 86 -1.86 -11.28 -13.61
C SER A 86 -3.27 -11.68 -14.06
N GLY A 87 -4.12 -12.16 -13.14
CA GLY A 87 -5.54 -12.37 -13.38
C GLY A 87 -5.89 -13.67 -14.13
N VAL A 88 -4.92 -14.51 -14.41
CA VAL A 88 -5.18 -15.83 -15.01
C VAL A 88 -5.85 -16.74 -13.97
N ARG A 89 -6.94 -17.40 -14.35
CA ARG A 89 -7.55 -18.48 -13.56
C ARG A 89 -6.43 -19.46 -13.19
N GLY A 90 -6.12 -19.60 -11.87
CA GLY A 90 -5.07 -20.51 -11.39
C GLY A 90 -3.91 -19.82 -10.66
N ALA A 91 -3.73 -18.49 -10.71
CA ALA A 91 -2.66 -17.80 -9.97
C ALA A 91 -2.71 -18.06 -8.44
N GLY A 92 -3.91 -18.12 -7.87
CA GLY A 92 -4.11 -18.47 -6.46
C GLY A 92 -3.69 -19.92 -6.17
N GLU A 93 -4.04 -20.84 -7.06
CA GLU A 93 -3.67 -22.25 -6.93
C GLU A 93 -2.16 -22.47 -7.07
N ALA A 94 -1.51 -21.77 -7.98
CA ALA A 94 -0.06 -21.80 -8.12
C ALA A 94 0.64 -21.31 -6.84
N ALA A 95 0.12 -20.25 -6.23
CA ALA A 95 0.63 -19.73 -4.97
C ALA A 95 0.49 -20.75 -3.82
N ILE A 96 -0.66 -21.41 -3.73
CA ILE A 96 -0.91 -22.45 -2.73
C ILE A 96 0.05 -23.62 -2.92
N ARG A 97 0.18 -24.16 -4.16
CA ARG A 97 1.14 -25.23 -4.46
C ARG A 97 2.57 -24.85 -4.08
N SER A 98 3.03 -23.66 -4.45
CA SER A 98 4.38 -23.20 -4.07
C SER A 98 4.55 -23.11 -2.56
N GLY A 99 3.53 -22.72 -1.81
CA GLY A 99 3.55 -22.72 -0.35
C GLY A 99 3.66 -24.14 0.22
N ILE A 100 2.90 -25.08 -0.29
CA ILE A 100 2.94 -26.50 0.09
C ILE A 100 4.33 -27.07 -0.18
N GLU A 101 4.88 -26.89 -1.38
CA GLU A 101 6.22 -27.37 -1.75
C GLU A 101 7.33 -26.82 -0.84
N VAL A 102 7.20 -25.56 -0.38
CA VAL A 102 8.15 -24.96 0.58
C VAL A 102 8.09 -25.71 1.93
N LEU A 103 6.89 -25.98 2.41
CA LEU A 103 6.67 -26.65 3.70
C LEU A 103 7.06 -28.14 3.64
N GLU A 104 6.82 -28.83 2.55
CA GLU A 104 7.25 -30.23 2.32
C GLU A 104 8.78 -30.38 2.37
N ARG A 105 9.53 -29.32 2.04
CA ARG A 105 11.00 -29.29 2.20
C ARG A 105 11.44 -28.98 3.64
N GLY A 106 10.49 -28.85 4.59
CA GLY A 106 10.80 -28.46 5.96
C GLY A 106 11.22 -27.00 6.12
N GLU A 107 10.94 -26.13 5.15
CA GLU A 107 11.28 -24.69 5.19
C GLU A 107 10.17 -23.85 5.83
N LEU A 108 10.49 -22.59 6.18
CA LEU A 108 9.50 -21.63 6.63
C LEU A 108 8.84 -20.93 5.44
N PHE A 109 7.52 -20.84 5.47
CA PHE A 109 6.71 -20.17 4.46
C PHE A 109 6.08 -18.90 5.03
N GLY A 110 6.37 -17.75 4.44
CA GLY A 110 5.80 -16.46 4.84
C GLY A 110 4.58 -16.09 3.99
N ILE A 111 3.49 -15.70 4.63
CA ILE A 111 2.26 -15.29 3.97
C ILE A 111 1.64 -14.07 4.63
N TYR A 112 1.02 -13.20 3.83
CA TYR A 112 0.21 -12.08 4.28
C TYR A 112 -1.27 -12.41 4.05
N PRO A 113 -2.04 -12.74 5.09
CA PRO A 113 -3.44 -13.18 4.92
C PRO A 113 -4.34 -12.12 4.28
N GLU A 114 -4.05 -10.84 4.47
CA GLU A 114 -4.76 -9.72 3.83
C GLU A 114 -4.63 -9.72 2.29
N GLY A 115 -3.59 -10.36 1.76
CA GLY A 115 -3.28 -10.48 0.33
C GLY A 115 -2.79 -9.20 -0.34
N THR A 116 -2.68 -8.10 0.40
CA THR A 116 -2.10 -6.82 -0.05
C THR A 116 -1.71 -5.99 1.17
N ARG A 117 -0.84 -5.00 0.98
CA ARG A 117 -0.49 -4.05 2.05
C ARG A 117 -1.72 -3.29 2.55
N SER A 118 -1.77 -2.99 3.83
CA SER A 118 -2.74 -2.05 4.40
C SER A 118 -2.62 -0.68 3.71
N PRO A 119 -3.73 0.01 3.40
CA PRO A 119 -3.68 1.35 2.84
C PRO A 119 -3.39 2.45 3.87
N ASP A 120 -3.67 2.22 5.15
CA ASP A 120 -3.75 3.23 6.21
C ASP A 120 -3.21 2.76 7.58
N GLY A 121 -2.57 1.60 7.61
CA GLY A 121 -1.98 1.04 8.83
C GLY A 121 -2.94 0.21 9.70
N ARG A 122 -4.23 0.10 9.36
CA ARG A 122 -5.18 -0.78 10.05
C ARG A 122 -5.04 -2.22 9.58
N LEU A 123 -5.53 -3.17 10.35
CA LEU A 123 -5.56 -4.59 10.02
C LEU A 123 -6.86 -4.94 9.32
N TYR A 124 -6.78 -5.49 8.13
CA TYR A 124 -7.92 -5.82 7.30
C TYR A 124 -8.25 -7.30 7.28
N ARG A 125 -9.50 -7.62 6.96
CA ARG A 125 -9.99 -8.99 6.88
C ARG A 125 -9.10 -9.88 6.01
N GLY A 126 -8.68 -11.02 6.55
CA GLY A 126 -7.88 -12.02 5.84
C GLY A 126 -8.69 -12.74 4.75
N LYS A 127 -8.04 -13.08 3.64
CA LYS A 127 -8.63 -13.88 2.55
C LYS A 127 -8.60 -15.37 2.93
N PRO A 128 -9.73 -16.09 2.90
CA PRO A 128 -9.82 -17.45 3.45
C PRO A 128 -9.11 -18.52 2.61
N GLY A 129 -8.74 -18.23 1.35
CA GLY A 129 -8.27 -19.25 0.44
C GLY A 129 -6.79 -19.61 0.50
N GLY A 130 -5.91 -18.68 0.86
CA GLY A 130 -4.46 -18.88 0.77
C GLY A 130 -3.88 -19.58 1.99
N LEU A 131 -3.83 -18.87 3.12
CA LEU A 131 -3.25 -19.35 4.37
C LEU A 131 -3.87 -20.67 4.84
N ALA A 132 -5.20 -20.70 5.01
CA ALA A 132 -5.90 -21.84 5.59
C ALA A 132 -5.74 -23.10 4.74
N ARG A 133 -5.83 -23.01 3.40
CA ARG A 133 -5.62 -24.17 2.53
C ARG A 133 -4.22 -24.76 2.64
N VAL A 134 -3.19 -23.90 2.69
CA VAL A 134 -1.81 -24.36 2.86
C VAL A 134 -1.64 -25.03 4.24
N ALA A 135 -2.16 -24.42 5.31
CA ALA A 135 -2.07 -24.98 6.66
C ALA A 135 -2.78 -26.33 6.77
N LEU A 136 -4.00 -26.45 6.25
CA LEU A 136 -4.77 -27.69 6.33
C LEU A 136 -4.22 -28.79 5.44
N ALA A 137 -3.68 -28.47 4.26
CA ALA A 137 -3.09 -29.46 3.36
C ALA A 137 -1.77 -30.03 3.90
N THR A 138 -1.01 -29.24 4.66
CA THR A 138 0.33 -29.66 5.14
C THR A 138 0.35 -30.07 6.61
N GLY A 139 -0.64 -29.68 7.41
CA GLY A 139 -0.60 -29.81 8.87
C GLY A 139 0.48 -28.96 9.55
N ALA A 140 1.16 -28.08 8.81
CA ALA A 140 2.19 -27.23 9.35
C ALA A 140 1.60 -26.18 10.34
N PRO A 141 2.25 -25.95 11.50
CA PRO A 141 1.81 -24.95 12.46
C PRO A 141 1.84 -23.55 11.85
N VAL A 142 0.86 -22.72 12.21
CA VAL A 142 0.79 -21.33 11.79
C VAL A 142 1.27 -20.42 12.93
N ILE A 143 2.29 -19.63 12.68
CA ILE A 143 2.87 -18.70 13.64
C ILE A 143 2.42 -17.30 13.26
N PRO A 144 1.54 -16.65 14.06
CA PRO A 144 1.14 -15.28 13.82
C PRO A 144 2.31 -14.33 14.10
N VAL A 145 2.50 -13.38 13.21
CA VAL A 145 3.57 -12.37 13.30
C VAL A 145 2.97 -10.98 13.13
N ALA A 146 3.40 -10.04 13.93
CA ALA A 146 3.06 -8.63 13.77
C ALA A 146 4.30 -7.80 13.44
N MET A 147 4.26 -7.13 12.29
CA MET A 147 5.17 -6.06 11.95
C MET A 147 4.66 -4.76 12.56
N ILE A 148 5.56 -3.99 13.20
CA ILE A 148 5.22 -2.77 13.95
C ILE A 148 6.00 -1.60 13.35
N ASP A 149 5.31 -0.51 13.04
CA ASP A 149 5.85 0.77 12.55
C ASP A 149 6.59 0.71 11.20
N THR A 150 6.44 -0.38 10.44
CA THR A 150 7.12 -0.51 9.13
C THR A 150 6.52 0.41 8.06
N GLU A 151 5.25 0.80 8.17
CA GLU A 151 4.61 1.82 7.34
C GLU A 151 5.23 3.21 7.54
N LYS A 152 5.76 3.50 8.73
CA LYS A 152 6.46 4.76 9.03
C LYS A 152 7.86 4.79 8.44
N ILE A 153 8.49 3.62 8.35
CA ILE A 153 9.82 3.44 7.73
C ILE A 153 9.74 3.65 6.22
N GLN A 154 8.82 3.00 5.57
CA GLN A 154 8.64 3.10 4.12
C GLN A 154 7.15 3.25 3.76
N PRO A 155 6.61 4.49 3.89
CA PRO A 155 5.25 4.78 3.49
C PRO A 155 4.97 4.45 2.02
N PRO A 156 3.71 4.19 1.65
CA PRO A 156 3.33 3.97 0.25
C PRO A 156 3.82 5.09 -0.66
N GLY A 157 4.48 4.73 -1.78
CA GLY A 157 5.03 5.68 -2.75
C GLY A 157 6.45 6.20 -2.46
N GLN A 158 7.02 5.95 -1.28
CA GLN A 158 8.41 6.27 -0.99
C GLN A 158 9.34 5.10 -1.35
N VAL A 159 10.43 5.41 -2.05
CA VAL A 159 11.45 4.41 -2.43
C VAL A 159 12.51 4.27 -1.35
N MET A 160 12.95 5.40 -0.76
CA MET A 160 13.97 5.39 0.28
C MET A 160 13.34 5.21 1.66
N PRO A 161 13.76 4.18 2.44
CA PRO A 161 13.28 3.99 3.80
C PRO A 161 13.91 5.03 4.74
N LYS A 162 13.13 5.47 5.73
CA LYS A 162 13.62 6.28 6.85
C LYS A 162 14.35 5.37 7.82
N LEU A 163 15.45 5.84 8.38
CA LEU A 163 16.17 5.13 9.44
C LEU A 163 15.37 5.22 10.74
N MET A 164 14.50 4.24 10.93
CA MET A 164 13.70 4.04 12.14
C MET A 164 13.80 2.58 12.54
N ARG A 165 13.49 2.29 13.79
CA ARG A 165 13.61 0.97 14.38
C ARG A 165 12.28 0.22 14.26
N PRO A 166 12.12 -0.78 13.35
CA PRO A 166 10.90 -1.58 13.28
C PRO A 166 10.79 -2.55 14.43
N GLY A 167 9.55 -2.93 14.76
CA GLY A 167 9.25 -4.00 15.69
C GLY A 167 8.74 -5.25 14.99
N ILE A 168 9.03 -6.40 15.60
CA ILE A 168 8.50 -7.70 15.16
C ILE A 168 8.06 -8.46 16.40
N ARG A 169 6.76 -8.79 16.49
CA ARG A 169 6.23 -9.68 17.52
C ARG A 169 5.83 -11.00 16.89
N ILE A 170 6.28 -12.08 17.48
CA ILE A 170 6.07 -13.45 17.02
C ILE A 170 5.22 -14.16 18.07
N GLY A 171 4.02 -14.56 17.70
CA GLY A 171 3.09 -15.25 18.58
C GLY A 171 3.38 -16.74 18.69
N ARG A 172 2.66 -17.41 19.58
CA ARG A 172 2.74 -18.87 19.74
C ARG A 172 2.20 -19.57 18.51
N PRO A 173 2.75 -20.74 18.14
CA PRO A 173 2.24 -21.56 17.05
C PRO A 173 0.79 -21.97 17.30
N LEU A 174 -0.03 -21.86 16.26
CA LEU A 174 -1.41 -22.32 16.21
C LEU A 174 -1.44 -23.66 15.46
N ASP A 175 -2.10 -24.64 16.03
CA ASP A 175 -2.27 -25.97 15.46
C ASP A 175 -3.68 -26.14 14.90
N PHE A 176 -3.76 -26.48 13.62
CA PHE A 176 -5.00 -26.70 12.91
C PHE A 176 -5.15 -28.15 12.41
N THR A 177 -4.34 -29.10 12.91
CA THR A 177 -4.38 -30.52 12.52
C THR A 177 -5.75 -31.15 12.72
N ARG A 178 -6.56 -30.65 13.68
CA ARG A 178 -7.96 -31.05 13.90
C ARG A 178 -8.87 -30.84 12.68
N TYR A 179 -8.47 -30.01 11.73
CA TYR A 179 -9.21 -29.71 10.50
C TYR A 179 -8.51 -30.25 9.24
N GLN A 180 -7.48 -31.06 9.40
CA GLN A 180 -6.74 -31.64 8.27
C GLN A 180 -7.69 -32.45 7.35
N GLY A 181 -7.55 -32.30 6.04
CA GLY A 181 -8.44 -32.90 5.05
C GLY A 181 -9.69 -32.04 4.74
N MET A 182 -9.88 -30.90 5.43
CA MET A 182 -11.02 -29.99 5.19
C MET A 182 -10.60 -28.72 4.41
N GLU A 183 -9.56 -28.80 3.59
CA GLU A 183 -8.98 -27.68 2.83
C GLU A 183 -9.90 -27.13 1.73
N HIS A 184 -11.06 -27.75 1.52
CA HIS A 184 -12.11 -27.30 0.59
C HIS A 184 -13.37 -26.78 1.30
N ASP A 185 -13.48 -26.98 2.62
CA ASP A 185 -14.61 -26.47 3.40
C ASP A 185 -14.46 -24.95 3.65
N ARG A 186 -15.35 -24.18 3.03
CA ARG A 186 -15.31 -22.70 3.10
C ARG A 186 -15.48 -22.15 4.52
N PHE A 187 -16.21 -22.85 5.38
CA PHE A 187 -16.45 -22.42 6.76
C PHE A 187 -15.21 -22.67 7.61
N VAL A 188 -14.58 -23.83 7.45
CA VAL A 188 -13.31 -24.16 8.11
C VAL A 188 -12.20 -23.20 7.65
N LEU A 189 -12.08 -22.97 6.34
CA LEU A 189 -11.11 -22.01 5.79
C LEU A 189 -11.31 -20.60 6.38
N ARG A 190 -12.57 -20.18 6.54
CA ARG A 190 -12.87 -18.88 7.14
C ARG A 190 -12.49 -18.87 8.62
N ALA A 191 -12.91 -19.87 9.40
CA ALA A 191 -12.62 -19.98 10.83
C ALA A 191 -11.11 -19.99 11.13
N VAL A 192 -10.33 -20.80 10.41
CA VAL A 192 -8.86 -20.83 10.53
C VAL A 192 -8.25 -19.47 10.22
N THR A 193 -8.69 -18.83 9.14
CA THR A 193 -8.16 -17.50 8.77
C THR A 193 -8.50 -16.46 9.83
N ASP A 194 -9.74 -16.46 10.36
CA ASP A 194 -10.17 -15.49 11.36
C ASP A 194 -9.44 -15.68 12.69
N GLU A 195 -9.19 -16.93 13.11
CA GLU A 195 -8.38 -17.22 14.30
C GLU A 195 -6.95 -16.66 14.17
N VAL A 196 -6.31 -16.85 13.03
CA VAL A 196 -4.98 -16.29 12.76
C VAL A 196 -5.00 -14.76 12.74
N MET A 197 -6.01 -14.17 12.09
CA MET A 197 -6.15 -12.69 12.05
C MET A 197 -6.37 -12.10 13.43
N TYR A 198 -7.12 -12.78 14.29
CA TYR A 198 -7.34 -12.37 15.68
C TYR A 198 -6.03 -12.37 16.48
N GLU A 199 -5.18 -13.40 16.33
CA GLU A 199 -3.88 -13.44 16.98
C GLU A 199 -2.93 -12.34 16.45
N ILE A 200 -2.93 -12.08 15.13
CA ILE A 200 -2.18 -10.96 14.56
C ILE A 200 -2.68 -9.61 15.13
N MET A 201 -3.99 -9.43 15.26
CA MET A 201 -4.59 -8.22 15.86
C MET A 201 -4.09 -8.01 17.30
N LYS A 202 -4.09 -9.06 18.12
CA LYS A 202 -3.59 -9.00 19.51
C LYS A 202 -2.12 -8.62 19.59
N LEU A 203 -1.29 -9.20 18.72
CA LEU A 203 0.14 -8.92 18.67
C LEU A 203 0.45 -7.51 18.17
N SER A 204 -0.27 -7.05 17.15
CA SER A 204 -0.03 -5.76 16.51
C SER A 204 -0.64 -4.58 17.26
N GLY A 205 -1.75 -4.81 17.96
CA GLY A 205 -2.57 -3.75 18.54
C GLY A 205 -3.29 -2.88 17.50
N GLN A 206 -3.33 -3.31 16.24
CA GLN A 206 -4.02 -2.58 15.18
C GLN A 206 -5.54 -2.63 15.34
N GLU A 207 -6.21 -1.56 14.92
CA GLU A 207 -7.66 -1.56 14.71
C GLU A 207 -8.01 -2.57 13.60
N TYR A 208 -8.90 -3.52 13.90
CA TYR A 208 -9.37 -4.48 12.91
C TYR A 208 -10.57 -3.93 12.13
N VAL A 209 -10.50 -4.03 10.81
CA VAL A 209 -11.57 -3.59 9.89
C VAL A 209 -12.10 -4.80 9.12
N ASP A 210 -13.39 -5.15 9.34
CA ASP A 210 -14.02 -6.34 8.74
C ASP A 210 -14.41 -6.14 7.27
N VAL A 211 -13.48 -5.59 6.48
CA VAL A 211 -13.56 -5.53 5.02
C VAL A 211 -12.21 -5.95 4.42
N TYR A 212 -12.20 -6.34 3.16
CA TYR A 212 -10.93 -6.66 2.49
C TYR A 212 -10.13 -5.39 2.16
N ALA A 213 -8.83 -5.39 2.43
CA ALA A 213 -7.93 -4.28 2.10
C ALA A 213 -7.99 -3.86 0.61
N THR A 214 -8.26 -4.81 -0.29
CA THR A 214 -8.45 -4.51 -1.73
C THR A 214 -9.70 -3.68 -2.00
N ALA A 215 -10.79 -3.91 -1.27
CA ALA A 215 -12.02 -3.11 -1.37
C ALA A 215 -11.81 -1.70 -0.82
N MET A 216 -11.17 -1.59 0.37
CA MET A 216 -10.84 -0.31 0.96
C MET A 216 -9.92 0.52 0.06
N LYS A 217 -8.89 -0.08 -0.53
CA LYS A 217 -8.02 0.62 -1.49
C LYS A 217 -8.78 1.21 -2.67
N ARG A 218 -9.75 0.47 -3.19
CA ARG A 218 -10.60 0.95 -4.28
C ARG A 218 -11.45 2.14 -3.83
N GLN A 219 -12.09 2.05 -2.67
CA GLN A 219 -12.89 3.15 -2.10
C GLN A 219 -12.05 4.41 -1.89
N LEU A 220 -10.85 4.28 -1.31
CA LEU A 220 -9.93 5.40 -1.11
C LEU A 220 -9.46 6.02 -2.44
N ALA A 221 -9.19 5.20 -3.45
CA ALA A 221 -8.80 5.68 -4.77
C ALA A 221 -9.94 6.42 -5.48
N ASP A 222 -11.17 5.90 -5.39
CA ASP A 222 -12.36 6.52 -5.96
C ASP A 222 -12.68 7.86 -5.25
N ALA A 223 -12.57 7.92 -3.93
CA ALA A 223 -12.73 9.14 -3.15
C ALA A 223 -11.68 10.21 -3.50
N ALA A 224 -10.41 9.84 -3.58
CA ALA A 224 -9.33 10.75 -3.96
C ALA A 224 -9.49 11.27 -5.40
N LYS A 225 -10.02 10.45 -6.31
CA LYS A 225 -10.34 10.88 -7.67
C LYS A 225 -11.47 11.90 -7.69
N ALA A 226 -12.56 11.64 -6.97
CA ALA A 226 -13.70 12.55 -6.85
C ALA A 226 -13.29 13.91 -6.24
N GLU A 227 -12.46 13.90 -5.18
CA GLU A 227 -11.94 15.12 -4.57
C GLU A 227 -11.08 15.93 -5.55
N LYS A 228 -10.21 15.25 -6.30
CA LYS A 228 -9.39 15.91 -7.34
C LYS A 228 -10.21 16.52 -8.45
N GLU A 229 -11.28 15.85 -8.88
CA GLU A 229 -12.21 16.36 -9.90
C GLU A 229 -13.01 17.56 -9.37
N ALA A 230 -13.50 17.50 -8.15
CA ALA A 230 -14.20 18.61 -7.49
C ALA A 230 -13.27 19.83 -7.31
N GLY A 231 -12.04 19.63 -6.88
CA GLY A 231 -11.03 20.69 -6.78
C GLY A 231 -10.70 21.34 -8.13
N LYS A 232 -10.65 20.53 -9.20
CA LYS A 232 -10.46 21.05 -10.58
C LYS A 232 -11.64 21.87 -11.07
N ALA A 233 -12.86 21.42 -10.80
CA ALA A 233 -14.09 22.12 -11.14
C ALA A 233 -14.22 23.46 -10.38
N ALA A 234 -13.94 23.46 -9.07
CA ALA A 234 -13.94 24.66 -8.25
C ALA A 234 -12.92 25.72 -8.75
N LYS A 235 -11.72 25.26 -9.11
CA LYS A 235 -10.68 26.16 -9.66
C LYS A 235 -11.06 26.74 -11.02
N ALA A 236 -11.73 25.94 -11.86
CA ALA A 236 -12.23 26.42 -13.16
C ALA A 236 -13.36 27.44 -12.99
N ALA A 237 -14.30 27.21 -12.06
CA ALA A 237 -15.37 28.12 -11.75
C ALA A 237 -14.84 29.47 -11.22
N LEU A 238 -13.84 29.44 -10.34
CA LEU A 238 -13.20 30.67 -9.83
C LEU A 238 -12.53 31.47 -10.96
N ALA A 239 -11.79 30.81 -11.84
CA ALA A 239 -11.17 31.46 -12.98
C ALA A 239 -12.18 32.07 -13.97
N GLN A 240 -13.34 31.44 -14.13
CA GLN A 240 -14.44 31.99 -14.94
C GLN A 240 -15.09 33.21 -14.30
N SER A 241 -15.33 33.20 -12.98
CA SER A 241 -15.87 34.35 -12.26
C SER A 241 -14.93 35.57 -12.28
N GLU A 242 -13.62 35.37 -12.08
CA GLU A 242 -12.63 36.43 -12.21
C GLU A 242 -12.57 37.03 -13.62
N LYS A 243 -12.71 36.20 -14.65
CA LYS A 243 -12.74 36.64 -16.04
C LYS A 243 -14.01 37.43 -16.36
N ALA A 244 -15.15 37.02 -15.83
CA ALA A 244 -16.42 37.72 -15.96
C ALA A 244 -16.39 39.08 -15.28
N GLU A 245 -15.85 39.17 -14.06
CA GLU A 245 -15.70 40.42 -13.33
C GLU A 245 -14.77 41.42 -14.05
N LYS A 246 -13.65 40.94 -14.61
CA LYS A 246 -12.76 41.76 -15.43
C LYS A 246 -13.42 42.29 -16.71
N ALA A 247 -14.23 41.42 -17.36
CA ALA A 247 -14.99 41.85 -18.55
C ALA A 247 -16.03 42.91 -18.23
N GLU A 248 -16.79 42.75 -17.13
CA GLU A 248 -17.76 43.75 -16.68
C GLU A 248 -17.12 45.10 -16.33
N LYS A 249 -15.97 45.05 -15.64
CA LYS A 249 -15.18 46.27 -15.33
C LYS A 249 -14.66 46.96 -16.59
N ALA A 250 -14.20 46.23 -17.59
CA ALA A 250 -13.76 46.75 -18.87
C ALA A 250 -14.92 47.39 -19.67
N GLU A 251 -16.09 46.77 -19.71
CA GLU A 251 -17.27 47.32 -20.37
C GLU A 251 -17.77 48.62 -19.70
N LYS A 252 -17.77 48.66 -18.37
CA LYS A 252 -18.12 49.89 -17.61
C LYS A 252 -17.14 51.01 -17.89
N ALA A 253 -15.83 50.73 -17.96
CA ALA A 253 -14.79 51.71 -18.26
C ALA A 253 -14.96 52.25 -19.70
N GLU A 254 -15.23 51.41 -20.69
CA GLU A 254 -15.47 51.84 -22.08
C GLU A 254 -16.74 52.72 -22.22
N LYS A 255 -17.81 52.36 -21.50
CA LYS A 255 -19.03 53.17 -21.46
C LYS A 255 -18.79 54.57 -20.82
N ALA A 256 -18.03 54.62 -19.75
CA ALA A 256 -17.64 55.87 -19.08
C ALA A 256 -16.80 56.78 -20.00
N GLU A 257 -15.80 56.22 -20.71
CA GLU A 257 -14.98 56.97 -21.67
C GLU A 257 -15.78 57.49 -22.87
N LYS A 258 -16.73 56.73 -23.36
CA LYS A 258 -17.65 57.21 -24.43
C LYS A 258 -18.58 58.33 -23.97
N ALA A 259 -19.08 58.28 -22.74
CA ALA A 259 -19.92 59.33 -22.16
C ALA A 259 -19.12 60.66 -22.00
N GLU A 260 -17.86 60.60 -21.51
CA GLU A 260 -17.00 61.75 -21.35
C GLU A 260 -16.61 62.39 -22.69
N LYS A 261 -16.46 61.60 -23.75
CA LYS A 261 -16.19 62.09 -25.12
C LYS A 261 -17.43 62.77 -25.73
N THR A 262 -18.64 62.36 -25.43
CA THR A 262 -19.87 62.93 -25.88
C THR A 262 -20.14 64.30 -25.20
N ASP A 263 -19.89 64.40 -23.89
CA ASP A 263 -20.02 65.63 -23.12
C ASP A 263 -19.06 66.71 -23.57
N ARG A 264 -17.83 66.35 -23.97
CA ARG A 264 -16.84 67.28 -24.54
C ARG A 264 -17.18 67.76 -25.95
N ALA A 265 -17.96 67.04 -26.68
CA ALA A 265 -18.37 67.45 -28.04
C ALA A 265 -19.53 68.45 -28.04
N ASP A 266 -20.31 68.56 -26.97
CA ASP A 266 -21.44 69.46 -26.82
C ASP A 266 -21.11 70.80 -26.09
N GLU A 267 -19.86 71.11 -25.79
CA GLU A 267 -19.49 72.42 -25.28
C GLU A 267 -19.49 73.49 -26.43
N PRO A 268 -20.41 74.50 -26.44
CA PRO A 268 -20.48 75.48 -27.50
C PRO A 268 -19.27 76.44 -27.42
N GLU A 269 -18.60 76.57 -28.56
CA GLU A 269 -17.50 77.53 -28.83
C GLU A 269 -17.98 78.93 -28.53
N LYS A 270 -17.66 79.44 -27.32
CA LYS A 270 -17.89 80.83 -26.98
C LYS A 270 -16.95 81.70 -27.83
N ALA A 271 -17.56 82.29 -28.87
CA ALA A 271 -16.95 83.25 -29.79
C ALA A 271 -16.20 84.36 -29.08
N GLN A 272 -14.90 84.49 -29.33
CA GLN A 272 -14.11 85.68 -29.13
C GLN A 272 -14.64 86.75 -30.01
N ARG A 273 -15.41 87.76 -29.44
CA ARG A 273 -15.60 89.03 -30.03
C ARG A 273 -14.64 90.00 -29.30
N GLY A 274 -13.55 90.35 -29.95
CA GLY A 274 -12.72 91.45 -29.57
C GLY A 274 -13.41 92.84 -29.78
N PRO A 275 -13.09 93.84 -28.94
CA PRO A 275 -13.65 95.18 -29.18
C PRO A 275 -12.78 95.89 -30.20
N THR A 276 -13.45 96.38 -31.32
CA THR A 276 -12.92 97.36 -32.23
C THR A 276 -13.01 98.76 -31.54
N GLY A 277 -11.91 99.43 -31.57
CA GLY A 277 -11.78 100.78 -31.05
C GLY A 277 -12.46 101.88 -31.86
N SER A 278 -12.64 102.98 -31.28
CA SER A 278 -12.47 104.35 -31.76
C SER A 278 -12.27 105.28 -30.55
#